data_9bd1a20711ec9107bf11d96bbbdd9a90
#
_entry.id   9bd1a20711ec9107bf11d96bbbdd9a90
#
_cell.length_a   1.000
_cell.length_b   1.000
_cell.length_c   1.000
_cell.angle_alpha   90.00
_cell.angle_beta   90.00
_cell.angle_gamma   90.00
#
_symmetry.space_group_name_H-M   'P 1'
#
loop_
_entity.id
_entity.type
_entity.pdbx_description
1 polymer ?
#
loop_
_entity_poly.entity_id
_entity_poly.type
_entity_poly.pdbx_seq_one_letter_code
_entity_poly.pdbx_strand_id
1 'polypeptide(L)'
;RQYAEATSTGVRLSENATKNIRAWFPASSSTLDTTDPELAEIFGNFAFGETQQYGDLDVRTRILVTLASTIAQNTEGLYRQMLVAAYANGISPMEIKEVLYHAVPYVGMARVASLLGVANEFLAERGVKLPLEPQSVTTPDTRMEKGLALQKSIFGEHIDKMRQTAPANQLHIQQYLSANCFGDYQTRRVFDTPMRELLTYAMLISLGGCEPQVKSHIQGNVNVGNDKAVLLAVTTQLLPYIGYPRTLNAIACLN
;
A
#
# COMPACT_ATOMS: atom_id res chain seq x y z
N ARG A 1 -9.30 -33.52 -4.34
CA ARG A 1 -7.87 -33.26 -4.49
C ARG A 1 -7.60 -31.81 -4.10
N GLN A 2 -6.47 -31.55 -3.44
CA GLN A 2 -6.08 -30.18 -3.04
C GLN A 2 -5.70 -29.33 -4.26
N TYR A 3 -5.21 -29.95 -5.32
CA TYR A 3 -4.80 -29.25 -6.55
C TYR A 3 -5.56 -29.80 -7.76
N ALA A 4 -5.92 -28.92 -8.67
CA ALA A 4 -6.51 -29.28 -9.95
C ALA A 4 -5.48 -29.97 -10.85
N GLU A 5 -5.96 -30.66 -11.90
CA GLU A 5 -5.08 -31.14 -12.94
C GLU A 5 -4.39 -29.98 -13.65
N ALA A 6 -3.22 -30.23 -14.23
CA ALA A 6 -2.50 -29.22 -14.99
C ALA A 6 -3.35 -28.66 -16.12
N THR A 7 -3.32 -27.34 -16.30
CA THR A 7 -3.93 -26.67 -17.47
C THR A 7 -3.16 -27.03 -18.74
N SER A 8 -3.66 -26.59 -19.90
CA SER A 8 -2.95 -26.74 -21.19
C SER A 8 -1.57 -26.07 -21.20
N THR A 9 -1.31 -25.13 -20.30
CA THR A 9 0.00 -24.47 -20.10
C THR A 9 0.90 -25.21 -19.10
N GLY A 10 0.40 -26.28 -18.45
CA GLY A 10 1.15 -27.02 -17.43
C GLY A 10 1.06 -26.45 -16.02
N VAL A 11 0.32 -25.37 -15.79
CA VAL A 11 0.16 -24.73 -14.48
C VAL A 11 -0.92 -25.42 -13.67
N ARG A 12 -0.55 -25.90 -12.46
CA ARG A 12 -1.48 -26.56 -11.53
C ARG A 12 -1.71 -25.67 -10.32
N LEU A 13 -2.93 -25.13 -10.21
CA LEU A 13 -3.32 -24.24 -9.12
C LEU A 13 -4.27 -24.95 -8.16
N SER A 14 -4.13 -24.61 -6.86
CA SER A 14 -5.10 -25.03 -5.84
C SER A 14 -6.46 -24.38 -6.09
N GLU A 15 -7.51 -24.92 -5.49
CA GLU A 15 -8.84 -24.34 -5.57
C GLU A 15 -8.86 -22.90 -5.02
N ASN A 16 -8.18 -22.67 -3.89
CA ASN A 16 -8.08 -21.35 -3.30
C ASN A 16 -7.33 -20.36 -4.20
N ALA A 17 -6.19 -20.76 -4.77
CA ALA A 17 -5.45 -19.93 -5.71
C ALA A 17 -6.30 -19.56 -6.93
N THR A 18 -6.98 -20.54 -7.51
CA THR A 18 -7.87 -20.33 -8.65
C THR A 18 -8.98 -19.35 -8.32
N LYS A 19 -9.65 -19.56 -7.18
CA LYS A 19 -10.74 -18.67 -6.72
C LYS A 19 -10.25 -17.23 -6.53
N ASN A 20 -9.13 -17.05 -5.85
CA ASN A 20 -8.60 -15.72 -5.55
C ASN A 20 -8.07 -15.01 -6.79
N ILE A 21 -7.38 -15.72 -7.68
CA ILE A 21 -6.93 -15.15 -8.96
C ILE A 21 -8.12 -14.67 -9.79
N ARG A 22 -9.18 -15.44 -9.87
CA ARG A 22 -10.40 -15.04 -10.58
C ARG A 22 -11.08 -13.83 -9.94
N ALA A 23 -11.07 -13.73 -8.61
CA ALA A 23 -11.61 -12.57 -7.91
C ALA A 23 -10.82 -11.30 -8.21
N TRP A 24 -9.49 -11.39 -8.24
CA TRP A 24 -8.63 -10.24 -8.54
C TRP A 24 -8.60 -9.91 -10.03
N PHE A 25 -8.59 -10.92 -10.89
CA PHE A 25 -8.39 -10.79 -12.34
C PHE A 25 -9.45 -11.57 -13.13
N PRO A 26 -10.72 -11.16 -13.09
CA PRO A 26 -11.82 -11.95 -13.69
C PRO A 26 -11.71 -12.13 -15.21
N ALA A 27 -11.02 -11.21 -15.90
CA ALA A 27 -10.92 -11.20 -17.35
C ALA A 27 -9.47 -11.32 -17.88
N SER A 28 -8.49 -11.55 -17.00
CA SER A 28 -7.08 -11.60 -17.38
C SER A 28 -6.53 -13.00 -17.48
N SER A 29 -5.62 -13.21 -18.44
CA SER A 29 -4.72 -14.36 -18.48
C SER A 29 -3.28 -13.86 -18.35
N SER A 30 -2.46 -14.55 -17.55
CA SER A 30 -1.06 -14.21 -17.38
C SER A 30 -0.22 -14.78 -18.51
N THR A 31 0.68 -13.96 -19.08
CA THR A 31 1.66 -14.46 -20.04
C THR A 31 2.68 -15.40 -19.41
N LEU A 32 2.89 -15.31 -18.08
CA LEU A 32 3.78 -16.21 -17.34
C LEU A 32 3.34 -17.68 -17.45
N ASP A 33 2.05 -17.96 -17.57
CA ASP A 33 1.55 -19.31 -17.73
C ASP A 33 2.14 -20.00 -18.97
N THR A 34 2.45 -19.23 -19.99
CA THR A 34 3.02 -19.72 -21.25
C THR A 34 4.54 -19.68 -21.24
N THR A 35 5.13 -18.59 -20.72
CA THR A 35 6.60 -18.39 -20.77
C THR A 35 7.33 -19.04 -19.61
N ASP A 36 6.72 -19.08 -18.42
CA ASP A 36 7.35 -19.53 -17.17
C ASP A 36 6.36 -20.31 -16.33
N PRO A 37 5.86 -21.47 -16.80
CA PRO A 37 4.76 -22.18 -16.14
C PRO A 37 5.10 -22.70 -14.74
N GLU A 38 6.34 -23.09 -14.47
CA GLU A 38 6.75 -23.51 -13.13
C GLU A 38 6.69 -22.37 -12.13
N LEU A 39 7.20 -21.19 -12.51
CA LEU A 39 7.13 -19.99 -11.68
C LEU A 39 5.68 -19.55 -11.48
N ALA A 40 4.87 -19.56 -12.53
CA ALA A 40 3.45 -19.21 -12.44
C ALA A 40 2.71 -20.12 -11.46
N GLU A 41 3.02 -21.42 -11.46
CA GLU A 41 2.43 -22.39 -10.51
C GLU A 41 2.88 -22.10 -9.08
N ILE A 42 4.18 -21.96 -8.85
CA ILE A 42 4.75 -21.71 -7.50
C ILE A 42 4.23 -20.39 -6.95
N PHE A 43 4.36 -19.31 -7.72
CA PHE A 43 3.95 -17.96 -7.27
C PHE A 43 2.43 -17.87 -7.09
N GLY A 44 1.67 -18.40 -8.04
CA GLY A 44 0.20 -18.35 -7.98
C GLY A 44 -0.36 -19.09 -6.77
N ASN A 45 0.15 -20.29 -6.51
CA ASN A 45 -0.28 -21.08 -5.35
C ASN A 45 0.13 -20.43 -4.03
N PHE A 46 1.29 -19.81 -3.97
CA PHE A 46 1.75 -19.13 -2.76
C PHE A 46 1.02 -17.82 -2.53
N ALA A 47 1.04 -16.90 -3.51
CA ALA A 47 0.50 -15.56 -3.37
C ALA A 47 -1.03 -15.51 -3.28
N PHE A 48 -1.72 -16.42 -3.96
CA PHE A 48 -3.19 -16.43 -4.01
C PHE A 48 -3.80 -17.63 -3.28
N GLY A 49 -3.05 -18.69 -3.08
CA GLY A 49 -3.51 -19.88 -2.37
C GLY A 49 -3.15 -19.87 -0.89
N GLU A 50 -1.89 -19.65 -0.55
CA GLU A 50 -1.41 -19.80 0.83
C GLU A 50 -1.47 -18.49 1.62
N THR A 51 -0.82 -17.44 1.14
CA THR A 51 -0.72 -16.19 1.92
C THR A 51 -2.05 -15.48 2.12
N GLN A 52 -2.99 -15.60 1.19
CA GLN A 52 -4.32 -15.00 1.31
C GLN A 52 -5.23 -15.75 2.28
N GLN A 53 -4.87 -16.93 2.73
CA GLN A 53 -5.61 -17.65 3.76
C GLN A 53 -5.26 -17.18 5.17
N TYR A 54 -4.18 -16.45 5.32
CA TYR A 54 -3.74 -15.96 6.62
C TYR A 54 -4.41 -14.62 6.95
N GLY A 55 -5.07 -14.55 8.11
CA GLY A 55 -5.73 -13.36 8.61
C GLY A 55 -7.09 -13.08 7.94
N ASP A 56 -7.77 -12.07 8.46
CA ASP A 56 -9.16 -11.77 8.09
C ASP A 56 -9.29 -10.53 7.19
N LEU A 57 -8.22 -10.14 6.49
CA LEU A 57 -8.29 -9.00 5.58
C LEU A 57 -9.26 -9.27 4.44
N ASP A 58 -10.16 -8.32 4.17
CA ASP A 58 -11.04 -8.40 3.01
C ASP A 58 -10.26 -8.20 1.70
N VAL A 59 -10.89 -8.55 0.59
CA VAL A 59 -10.26 -8.47 -0.74
C VAL A 59 -9.84 -7.04 -1.06
N ARG A 60 -10.68 -6.06 -0.74
CA ARG A 60 -10.41 -4.65 -0.97
C ARG A 60 -9.13 -4.20 -0.25
N THR A 61 -9.01 -4.51 1.03
CA THR A 61 -7.82 -4.17 1.82
C THR A 61 -6.57 -4.85 1.28
N ARG A 62 -6.68 -6.13 0.92
CA ARG A 62 -5.56 -6.88 0.32
C ARG A 62 -5.07 -6.23 -0.96
N ILE A 63 -5.97 -5.81 -1.83
CA ILE A 63 -5.62 -5.12 -3.09
C ILE A 63 -4.99 -3.76 -2.80
N LEU A 64 -5.56 -2.98 -1.89
CA LEU A 64 -5.04 -1.64 -1.56
C LEU A 64 -3.61 -1.71 -0.99
N VAL A 65 -3.33 -2.61 -0.07
CA VAL A 65 -1.98 -2.74 0.50
C VAL A 65 -0.98 -3.27 -0.52
N THR A 66 -1.42 -4.15 -1.42
CA THR A 66 -0.57 -4.67 -2.49
C THR A 66 -0.28 -3.59 -3.53
N LEU A 67 -1.28 -2.77 -3.87
CA LEU A 67 -1.12 -1.60 -4.71
C LEU A 67 -0.08 -0.64 -4.11
N ALA A 68 -0.20 -0.34 -2.82
CA ALA A 68 0.77 0.48 -2.08
C ALA A 68 2.19 -0.09 -2.12
N SER A 69 2.32 -1.41 -1.99
CA SER A 69 3.60 -2.12 -2.07
C SER A 69 4.25 -1.97 -3.44
N THR A 70 3.49 -2.12 -4.51
CA THR A 70 4.01 -1.96 -5.89
C THR A 70 4.45 -0.52 -6.16
N ILE A 71 3.79 0.46 -5.57
CA ILE A 71 4.19 1.87 -5.65
C ILE A 71 5.53 2.08 -4.92
N ALA A 72 5.64 1.60 -3.69
CA ALA A 72 6.87 1.75 -2.89
C ALA A 72 8.08 1.12 -3.59
N GLN A 73 7.89 0.03 -4.32
CA GLN A 73 8.93 -0.64 -5.08
C GLN A 73 9.14 -0.07 -6.48
N ASN A 74 8.30 0.85 -6.92
CA ASN A 74 8.30 1.46 -8.27
C ASN A 74 8.36 0.39 -9.38
N THR A 75 7.46 -0.59 -9.30
CA THR A 75 7.40 -1.66 -10.29
C THR A 75 6.22 -1.44 -11.23
N GLU A 76 6.50 -0.90 -12.41
CA GLU A 76 5.48 -0.49 -13.37
C GLU A 76 4.59 -1.65 -13.81
N GLY A 77 5.17 -2.79 -14.16
CA GLY A 77 4.43 -3.96 -14.63
C GLY A 77 3.44 -4.51 -13.59
N LEU A 78 3.92 -4.75 -12.37
CA LEU A 78 3.05 -5.23 -11.27
C LEU A 78 2.04 -4.16 -10.83
N TYR A 79 2.44 -2.89 -10.83
CA TYR A 79 1.52 -1.80 -10.52
C TYR A 79 0.35 -1.78 -11.50
N ARG A 80 0.63 -1.90 -12.80
CA ARG A 80 -0.41 -1.98 -13.84
C ARG A 80 -1.35 -3.17 -13.63
N GLN A 81 -0.81 -4.33 -13.27
CA GLN A 81 -1.64 -5.50 -12.91
C GLN A 81 -2.52 -5.22 -11.70
N MET A 82 -1.98 -4.57 -10.68
CA MET A 82 -2.77 -4.21 -9.48
C MET A 82 -3.85 -3.18 -9.79
N LEU A 83 -3.64 -2.28 -10.76
CA LEU A 83 -4.70 -1.39 -11.24
C LEU A 83 -5.87 -2.18 -11.85
N VAL A 84 -5.59 -3.23 -12.62
CA VAL A 84 -6.62 -4.11 -13.16
C VAL A 84 -7.43 -4.75 -12.03
N ALA A 85 -6.74 -5.31 -11.03
CA ALA A 85 -7.39 -5.91 -9.86
C ALA A 85 -8.22 -4.88 -9.07
N ALA A 86 -7.68 -3.70 -8.85
CA ALA A 86 -8.35 -2.63 -8.13
C ALA A 86 -9.64 -2.20 -8.84
N TYR A 87 -9.55 -1.93 -10.12
CA TYR A 87 -10.69 -1.50 -10.92
C TYR A 87 -11.78 -2.57 -10.98
N ALA A 88 -11.39 -3.83 -11.17
CA ALA A 88 -12.32 -4.97 -11.21
C ALA A 88 -13.04 -5.19 -9.87
N ASN A 89 -12.46 -4.77 -8.76
CA ASN A 89 -13.01 -4.94 -7.42
C ASN A 89 -13.61 -3.65 -6.83
N GLY A 90 -13.95 -2.68 -7.68
CA GLY A 90 -14.68 -1.49 -7.27
C GLY A 90 -13.88 -0.44 -6.51
N ILE A 91 -12.55 -0.53 -6.51
CA ILE A 91 -11.71 0.55 -6.01
C ILE A 91 -11.80 1.71 -7.00
N SER A 92 -12.24 2.87 -6.54
CA SER A 92 -12.57 3.99 -7.40
C SER A 92 -11.32 4.63 -8.01
N PRO A 93 -11.46 5.36 -9.13
CA PRO A 93 -10.37 6.17 -9.68
C PRO A 93 -9.78 7.13 -8.65
N MET A 94 -10.61 7.72 -7.82
CA MET A 94 -10.18 8.63 -6.76
C MET A 94 -9.31 7.92 -5.71
N GLU A 95 -9.68 6.72 -5.33
CA GLU A 95 -8.90 5.90 -4.39
C GLU A 95 -7.58 5.45 -5.02
N ILE A 96 -7.57 5.06 -6.28
CA ILE A 96 -6.35 4.71 -7.02
C ILE A 96 -5.36 5.89 -6.99
N LYS A 97 -5.84 7.09 -7.31
CA LYS A 97 -4.98 8.30 -7.31
C LYS A 97 -4.52 8.66 -5.90
N GLU A 98 -5.39 8.47 -4.90
CA GLU A 98 -5.07 8.82 -3.51
C GLU A 98 -3.97 7.94 -2.92
N VAL A 99 -3.90 6.65 -3.29
CA VAL A 99 -2.79 5.79 -2.87
C VAL A 99 -1.46 6.33 -3.41
N LEU A 100 -1.42 6.81 -4.66
CA LEU A 100 -0.24 7.44 -5.24
C LEU A 100 0.15 8.72 -4.51
N TYR A 101 -0.83 9.60 -4.24
CA TYR A 101 -0.57 10.85 -3.53
C TYR A 101 -0.07 10.58 -2.12
N HIS A 102 -0.71 9.65 -1.42
CA HIS A 102 -0.31 9.25 -0.07
C HIS A 102 1.13 8.72 -0.01
N ALA A 103 1.60 8.09 -1.07
CA ALA A 103 2.95 7.53 -1.15
C ALA A 103 4.04 8.62 -1.25
N VAL A 104 3.72 9.79 -1.81
CA VAL A 104 4.73 10.82 -2.10
C VAL A 104 5.59 11.17 -0.88
N PRO A 105 5.03 11.48 0.31
CA PRO A 105 5.85 11.84 1.46
C PRO A 105 6.63 10.68 2.08
N TYR A 106 6.27 9.44 1.76
CA TYR A 106 6.91 8.25 2.34
C TYR A 106 8.00 7.65 1.46
N VAL A 107 7.77 7.61 0.16
CA VAL A 107 8.70 6.97 -0.77
C VAL A 107 9.39 7.97 -1.71
N GLY A 108 8.96 9.24 -1.70
CA GLY A 108 9.48 10.31 -2.53
C GLY A 108 8.84 10.37 -3.90
N MET A 109 8.75 11.57 -4.46
CA MET A 109 8.16 11.81 -5.79
C MET A 109 8.89 11.05 -6.90
N ALA A 110 10.20 10.82 -6.75
CA ALA A 110 11.00 10.10 -7.74
C ALA A 110 10.49 8.67 -7.98
N ARG A 111 9.91 8.01 -6.96
CA ARG A 111 9.32 6.68 -7.11
C ARG A 111 7.88 6.72 -7.63
N VAL A 112 7.19 7.83 -7.46
CA VAL A 112 5.75 7.95 -7.77
C VAL A 112 5.50 8.50 -9.17
N ALA A 113 6.34 9.39 -9.67
CA ALA A 113 6.08 10.17 -10.88
C ALA A 113 5.75 9.31 -12.11
N SER A 114 6.52 8.26 -12.38
CA SER A 114 6.26 7.39 -13.53
C SER A 114 4.93 6.63 -13.40
N LEU A 115 4.57 6.25 -12.17
CA LEU A 115 3.33 5.51 -11.90
C LEU A 115 2.09 6.39 -11.99
N LEU A 116 2.22 7.70 -11.78
CA LEU A 116 1.14 8.65 -12.09
C LEU A 116 0.77 8.59 -13.57
N GLY A 117 1.77 8.55 -14.44
CA GLY A 117 1.55 8.41 -15.88
C GLY A 117 0.83 7.10 -16.22
N VAL A 118 1.24 5.99 -15.59
CA VAL A 118 0.61 4.69 -15.78
C VAL A 118 -0.86 4.71 -15.33
N ALA A 119 -1.13 5.28 -14.15
CA ALA A 119 -2.50 5.38 -13.62
C ALA A 119 -3.37 6.27 -14.50
N ASN A 120 -2.85 7.41 -14.94
CA ASN A 120 -3.60 8.33 -15.81
C ASN A 120 -3.95 7.69 -17.15
N GLU A 121 -3.01 6.98 -17.77
CA GLU A 121 -3.25 6.24 -19.02
C GLU A 121 -4.31 5.15 -18.81
N PHE A 122 -4.16 4.36 -17.75
CA PHE A 122 -5.11 3.29 -17.40
C PHE A 122 -6.54 3.82 -17.21
N LEU A 123 -6.68 4.92 -16.47
CA LEU A 123 -7.99 5.54 -16.21
C LEU A 123 -8.58 6.17 -17.47
N ALA A 124 -7.77 6.86 -18.28
CA ALA A 124 -8.21 7.46 -19.54
C ALA A 124 -8.73 6.42 -20.54
N GLU A 125 -8.05 5.28 -20.64
CA GLU A 125 -8.49 4.15 -21.48
C GLU A 125 -9.86 3.62 -21.09
N ARG A 126 -10.26 3.80 -19.84
CA ARG A 126 -11.57 3.40 -19.29
C ARG A 126 -12.60 4.51 -19.28
N GLY A 127 -12.30 5.62 -19.95
CA GLY A 127 -13.23 6.74 -20.08
C GLY A 127 -13.32 7.63 -18.86
N VAL A 128 -12.42 7.51 -17.92
CA VAL A 128 -12.39 8.37 -16.73
C VAL A 128 -11.88 9.76 -17.12
N LYS A 129 -12.68 10.77 -16.83
CA LYS A 129 -12.30 12.15 -17.12
C LYS A 129 -11.34 12.69 -16.05
N LEU A 130 -10.23 13.24 -16.49
CA LEU A 130 -9.24 13.89 -15.63
C LEU A 130 -9.22 15.41 -15.88
N PRO A 131 -8.92 16.25 -14.87
CA PRO A 131 -8.61 15.86 -13.49
C PRO A 131 -9.84 15.40 -12.72
N LEU A 132 -9.59 14.63 -11.64
CA LEU A 132 -10.62 14.24 -10.69
C LEU A 132 -10.98 15.41 -9.77
N GLU A 133 -12.10 15.30 -9.05
CA GLU A 133 -12.51 16.29 -8.06
C GLU A 133 -11.44 16.50 -6.99
N PRO A 134 -11.11 17.77 -6.64
CA PRO A 134 -10.14 18.07 -5.60
C PRO A 134 -10.53 17.50 -4.24
N GLN A 135 -9.56 16.97 -3.51
CA GLN A 135 -9.77 16.33 -2.21
C GLN A 135 -9.04 17.02 -1.05
N SER A 136 -8.35 18.11 -1.32
CA SER A 136 -7.66 18.88 -0.27
C SER A 136 -8.65 19.53 0.68
N VAL A 137 -8.30 19.56 1.97
CA VAL A 137 -9.07 20.27 3.02
C VAL A 137 -8.24 21.36 3.69
N THR A 138 -7.04 21.63 3.17
CA THR A 138 -6.14 22.65 3.71
C THR A 138 -5.82 23.70 2.66
N THR A 139 -5.40 24.85 3.16
CA THR A 139 -4.81 25.94 2.37
C THR A 139 -3.37 26.16 2.82
N PRO A 140 -2.56 26.95 2.10
CA PRO A 140 -1.21 27.29 2.57
C PRO A 140 -1.19 27.85 4.00
N ASP A 141 -2.25 28.55 4.41
CA ASP A 141 -2.33 29.15 5.75
C ASP A 141 -2.81 28.18 6.84
N THR A 142 -3.50 27.10 6.48
CA THR A 142 -4.10 26.16 7.46
C THR A 142 -3.40 24.81 7.54
N ARG A 143 -2.51 24.51 6.62
CA ARG A 143 -1.86 23.21 6.50
C ARG A 143 -1.05 22.81 7.73
N MET A 144 -0.31 23.74 8.32
CA MET A 144 0.50 23.48 9.52
C MET A 144 -0.40 23.12 10.71
N GLU A 145 -1.38 23.95 11.01
CA GLU A 145 -2.28 23.73 12.16
C GLU A 145 -3.04 22.40 12.04
N LYS A 146 -3.64 22.17 10.88
CA LYS A 146 -4.42 20.93 10.64
C LYS A 146 -3.52 19.70 10.60
N GLY A 147 -2.34 19.82 9.99
CA GLY A 147 -1.38 18.73 9.92
C GLY A 147 -0.84 18.34 11.30
N LEU A 148 -0.47 19.33 12.10
CA LEU A 148 0.01 19.10 13.46
C LEU A 148 -1.07 18.47 14.34
N ALA A 149 -2.31 18.95 14.24
CA ALA A 149 -3.44 18.39 14.99
C ALA A 149 -3.66 16.90 14.63
N LEU A 150 -3.64 16.57 13.34
CA LEU A 150 -3.75 15.17 12.89
C LEU A 150 -2.59 14.32 13.38
N GLN A 151 -1.36 14.81 13.24
CA GLN A 151 -0.16 14.11 13.68
C GLN A 151 -0.23 13.77 15.18
N LYS A 152 -0.64 14.72 16.00
CA LYS A 152 -0.83 14.51 17.44
C LYS A 152 -1.97 13.53 17.75
N SER A 153 -3.03 13.54 16.96
CA SER A 153 -4.15 12.61 17.15
C SER A 153 -3.74 11.16 16.95
N ILE A 154 -2.73 10.91 16.12
CA ILE A 154 -2.21 9.56 15.84
C ILE A 154 -1.12 9.17 16.84
N PHE A 155 -0.15 10.06 17.09
CA PHE A 155 1.08 9.75 17.82
C PHE A 155 1.13 10.33 19.25
N GLY A 156 0.15 11.17 19.61
CA GLY A 156 0.06 11.76 20.94
C GLY A 156 1.05 12.89 21.17
N GLU A 157 1.24 13.23 22.45
CA GLU A 157 2.09 14.36 22.87
C GLU A 157 3.59 14.14 22.61
N HIS A 158 3.99 12.93 22.28
CA HIS A 158 5.34 12.61 21.81
C HIS A 158 5.80 13.53 20.67
N ILE A 159 4.87 14.00 19.85
CA ILE A 159 5.15 14.91 18.74
C ILE A 159 5.67 16.25 19.25
N ASP A 160 5.09 16.81 20.31
CA ASP A 160 5.59 18.06 20.90
C ASP A 160 7.01 17.91 21.41
N LYS A 161 7.31 16.77 22.06
CA LYS A 161 8.66 16.48 22.57
C LYS A 161 9.66 16.36 21.44
N MET A 162 9.32 15.68 20.35
CA MET A 162 10.18 15.58 19.17
C MET A 162 10.52 16.97 18.58
N ARG A 163 9.53 17.85 18.51
CA ARG A 163 9.71 19.22 17.99
C ARG A 163 10.56 20.07 18.94
N GLN A 164 10.35 19.97 20.24
CA GLN A 164 11.08 20.73 21.27
C GLN A 164 12.54 20.28 21.39
N THR A 165 12.83 19.00 21.18
CA THR A 165 14.18 18.45 21.31
C THR A 165 14.96 18.40 20.01
N ALA A 166 14.33 18.76 18.88
CA ALA A 166 15.00 18.78 17.59
C ALA A 166 16.11 19.84 17.61
N PRO A 167 17.31 19.53 17.10
CA PRO A 167 18.36 20.54 16.91
C PRO A 167 17.86 21.70 16.05
N ALA A 168 18.29 22.93 16.37
CA ALA A 168 17.82 24.14 15.69
C ALA A 168 18.01 24.07 14.16
N ASN A 169 19.11 23.47 13.70
CA ASN A 169 19.39 23.31 12.28
C ASN A 169 18.58 22.20 11.59
N GLN A 170 17.74 21.47 12.32
CA GLN A 170 16.88 20.38 11.80
C GLN A 170 15.39 20.66 12.03
N LEU A 171 15.05 21.74 12.73
CA LEU A 171 13.66 22.05 13.07
C LEU A 171 12.77 22.21 11.84
N HIS A 172 13.32 22.72 10.73
CA HIS A 172 12.56 22.87 9.48
C HIS A 172 12.06 21.51 8.94
N ILE A 173 12.81 20.42 9.15
CA ILE A 173 12.37 19.09 8.75
C ILE A 173 11.13 18.66 9.57
N GLN A 174 11.11 18.93 10.87
CA GLN A 174 9.96 18.66 11.72
C GLN A 174 8.74 19.49 11.29
N GLN A 175 8.96 20.74 10.90
CA GLN A 175 7.90 21.62 10.38
C GLN A 175 7.35 21.10 9.05
N TYR A 176 8.21 20.67 8.14
CA TYR A 176 7.79 20.05 6.87
C TYR A 176 6.99 18.76 7.12
N LEU A 177 7.43 17.93 8.04
CA LEU A 177 6.72 16.71 8.40
C LEU A 177 5.27 17.01 8.81
N SER A 178 5.07 18.00 9.68
CA SER A 178 3.72 18.39 10.14
C SER A 178 2.90 19.05 9.04
N ALA A 179 3.46 20.02 8.33
CA ALA A 179 2.73 20.81 7.34
C ALA A 179 2.55 20.07 6.00
N ASN A 180 3.57 19.39 5.52
CA ASN A 180 3.55 18.71 4.22
C ASN A 180 3.04 17.27 4.34
N CYS A 181 3.72 16.40 5.08
CA CYS A 181 3.31 15.00 5.20
C CYS A 181 1.88 14.88 5.77
N PHE A 182 1.63 15.50 6.91
CA PHE A 182 0.32 15.45 7.53
C PHE A 182 -0.64 16.48 6.95
N GLY A 183 -0.23 17.75 6.85
CA GLY A 183 -1.11 18.82 6.42
C GLY A 183 -1.54 18.74 4.97
N ASP A 184 -0.61 18.56 4.04
CA ASP A 184 -0.94 18.49 2.61
C ASP A 184 -1.50 17.14 2.19
N TYR A 185 -0.98 16.04 2.73
CA TYR A 185 -1.32 14.70 2.25
C TYR A 185 -2.27 13.93 3.15
N GLN A 186 -2.00 13.83 4.44
CA GLN A 186 -2.76 12.95 5.32
C GLN A 186 -4.15 13.49 5.68
N THR A 187 -4.34 14.81 5.66
CA THR A 187 -5.64 15.43 5.93
C THR A 187 -6.63 15.30 4.79
N ARG A 188 -6.17 14.90 3.61
CA ARG A 188 -7.03 14.78 2.42
C ARG A 188 -8.18 13.81 2.69
N ARG A 189 -9.30 14.02 1.97
CA ARG A 189 -10.44 13.10 1.98
C ARG A 189 -10.05 11.75 1.35
N VAL A 190 -10.97 10.91 1.06
CA VAL A 190 -10.90 9.62 0.37
C VAL A 190 -10.64 8.45 1.32
N PHE A 191 -9.54 8.48 2.09
CA PHE A 191 -9.27 7.45 3.10
C PHE A 191 -9.31 8.04 4.50
N ASP A 192 -9.86 7.27 5.43
CA ASP A 192 -9.78 7.58 6.85
C ASP A 192 -8.37 7.33 7.41
N THR A 193 -8.14 7.78 8.64
CA THR A 193 -6.83 7.65 9.29
C THR A 193 -6.39 6.19 9.47
N PRO A 194 -7.26 5.25 9.89
CA PRO A 194 -6.85 3.84 9.99
C PRO A 194 -6.35 3.27 8.65
N MET A 195 -7.05 3.54 7.55
CA MET A 195 -6.60 3.07 6.23
C MET A 195 -5.29 3.73 5.81
N ARG A 196 -5.12 5.04 6.05
CA ARG A 196 -3.87 5.74 5.74
C ARG A 196 -2.67 5.16 6.49
N GLU A 197 -2.83 4.87 7.77
CA GLU A 197 -1.77 4.23 8.56
C GLU A 197 -1.46 2.81 8.06
N LEU A 198 -2.47 2.07 7.62
CA LEU A 198 -2.27 0.74 7.06
C LEU A 198 -1.50 0.78 5.74
N LEU A 199 -1.85 1.71 4.85
CA LEU A 199 -1.14 1.95 3.58
C LEU A 199 0.30 2.40 3.84
N THR A 200 0.51 3.27 4.82
CA THR A 200 1.85 3.72 5.23
C THR A 200 2.71 2.54 5.69
N TYR A 201 2.17 1.69 6.56
CA TYR A 201 2.87 0.47 7.00
C TYR A 201 3.25 -0.41 5.81
N ALA A 202 2.31 -0.66 4.90
CA ALA A 202 2.57 -1.44 3.70
C ALA A 202 3.70 -0.87 2.84
N MET A 203 3.72 0.46 2.66
CA MET A 203 4.77 1.15 1.90
C MET A 203 6.14 1.03 2.58
N LEU A 204 6.19 1.24 3.89
CA LEU A 204 7.45 1.21 4.65
C LEU A 204 8.10 -0.17 4.66
N ILE A 205 7.33 -1.24 4.90
CA ILE A 205 7.89 -2.59 4.87
C ILE A 205 8.32 -3.01 3.47
N SER A 206 7.66 -2.49 2.44
CA SER A 206 7.99 -2.74 1.03
C SER A 206 9.23 -1.94 0.59
N LEU A 207 9.42 -0.74 1.12
CA LEU A 207 10.58 0.10 0.85
C LEU A 207 11.85 -0.53 1.45
N GLY A 208 11.79 -0.97 2.70
CA GLY A 208 12.92 -1.51 3.44
C GLY A 208 13.94 -0.44 3.86
N GLY A 209 14.82 -0.81 4.79
CA GLY A 209 15.85 0.10 5.27
C GLY A 209 15.36 1.26 6.14
N CYS A 210 14.11 1.19 6.61
CA CYS A 210 13.47 2.24 7.41
C CYS A 210 12.79 1.66 8.65
N GLU A 211 13.42 0.70 9.31
CA GLU A 211 12.87 0.00 10.48
C GLU A 211 12.47 0.95 11.62
N PRO A 212 13.18 2.04 11.93
CA PRO A 212 12.71 3.01 12.93
C PRO A 212 11.33 3.60 12.58
N GLN A 213 11.09 3.91 11.32
CA GLN A 213 9.79 4.43 10.86
C GLN A 213 8.73 3.34 10.86
N VAL A 214 9.09 2.11 10.51
CA VAL A 214 8.19 0.95 10.63
C VAL A 214 7.71 0.82 12.07
N LYS A 215 8.60 0.87 13.06
CA LYS A 215 8.24 0.81 14.49
C LYS A 215 7.29 1.93 14.90
N SER A 216 7.59 3.16 14.47
CA SER A 216 6.73 4.32 14.76
C SER A 216 5.32 4.14 14.20
N HIS A 217 5.20 3.65 12.98
CA HIS A 217 3.91 3.45 12.33
C HIS A 217 3.18 2.18 12.79
N ILE A 218 3.86 1.18 13.36
CA ILE A 218 3.21 0.11 14.09
C ILE A 218 2.45 0.70 15.29
N GLN A 219 3.09 1.55 16.06
CA GLN A 219 2.42 2.22 17.19
C GLN A 219 1.29 3.13 16.70
N GLY A 220 1.50 3.88 15.63
CA GLY A 220 0.46 4.70 15.00
C GLY A 220 -0.75 3.88 14.57
N ASN A 221 -0.53 2.74 13.94
CA ASN A 221 -1.59 1.80 13.55
C ASN A 221 -2.39 1.30 14.75
N VAL A 222 -1.69 0.86 15.80
CA VAL A 222 -2.35 0.39 17.04
C VAL A 222 -3.19 1.52 17.65
N ASN A 223 -2.66 2.72 17.68
CA ASN A 223 -3.35 3.89 18.23
C ASN A 223 -4.64 4.23 17.50
N VAL A 224 -4.70 3.96 16.20
CA VAL A 224 -5.89 4.27 15.36
C VAL A 224 -6.79 3.05 15.13
N GLY A 225 -6.52 1.93 15.78
CA GLY A 225 -7.40 0.75 15.77
C GLY A 225 -6.95 -0.42 14.92
N ASN A 226 -5.80 -0.35 14.28
CA ASN A 226 -5.22 -1.49 13.56
C ASN A 226 -4.24 -2.21 14.49
N ASP A 227 -4.65 -3.34 15.02
CA ASP A 227 -3.82 -4.11 15.96
C ASP A 227 -2.68 -4.86 15.26
N LYS A 228 -1.79 -5.47 16.05
CA LYS A 228 -0.65 -6.21 15.52
C LYS A 228 -1.06 -7.43 14.70
N ALA A 229 -2.21 -8.03 14.98
CA ALA A 229 -2.73 -9.14 14.18
C ALA A 229 -3.07 -8.69 12.76
N VAL A 230 -3.69 -7.54 12.61
CA VAL A 230 -3.97 -6.91 11.30
C VAL A 230 -2.65 -6.62 10.57
N LEU A 231 -1.67 -6.05 11.25
CA LEU A 231 -0.37 -5.74 10.64
C LEU A 231 0.38 -6.99 10.22
N LEU A 232 0.30 -8.07 10.99
CA LEU A 232 0.88 -9.36 10.60
C LEU A 232 0.16 -9.94 9.37
N ALA A 233 -1.15 -9.78 9.27
CA ALA A 233 -1.90 -10.19 8.09
C ALA A 233 -1.47 -9.39 6.84
N VAL A 234 -1.27 -8.07 6.97
CA VAL A 234 -0.73 -7.24 5.89
C VAL A 234 0.68 -7.70 5.50
N THR A 235 1.54 -7.93 6.47
CA THR A 235 2.92 -8.42 6.23
C THR A 235 2.90 -9.74 5.46
N THR A 236 2.04 -10.67 5.86
CA THR A 236 1.88 -11.96 5.18
C THR A 236 1.34 -11.80 3.76
N GLN A 237 0.36 -10.91 3.57
CA GLN A 237 -0.17 -10.58 2.23
C GLN A 237 0.94 -10.09 1.30
N LEU A 238 1.88 -9.30 1.82
CA LEU A 238 2.92 -8.68 1.01
C LEU A 238 4.18 -9.54 0.82
N LEU A 239 4.34 -10.59 1.62
CA LEU A 239 5.51 -11.48 1.55
C LEU A 239 5.87 -11.91 0.12
N PRO A 240 4.92 -12.37 -0.73
CA PRO A 240 5.27 -12.77 -2.10
C PRO A 240 5.84 -11.65 -2.96
N TYR A 241 5.56 -10.40 -2.62
CA TYR A 241 5.94 -9.21 -3.40
C TYR A 241 7.20 -8.52 -2.87
N ILE A 242 7.51 -8.67 -1.58
CA ILE A 242 8.65 -7.99 -0.95
C ILE A 242 9.80 -8.93 -0.57
N GLY A 243 9.54 -10.22 -0.49
CA GLY A 243 10.54 -11.25 -0.16
C GLY A 243 10.75 -11.43 1.33
N TYR A 244 11.48 -12.48 1.68
CA TYR A 244 11.68 -12.88 3.07
C TYR A 244 12.49 -11.90 3.92
N PRO A 245 13.57 -11.28 3.43
CA PRO A 245 14.34 -10.36 4.28
C PRO A 245 13.51 -9.18 4.80
N ARG A 246 12.78 -8.50 3.93
CA ARG A 246 11.90 -7.37 4.34
C ARG A 246 10.76 -7.83 5.23
N THR A 247 10.19 -9.01 4.93
CA THR A 247 9.14 -9.61 5.76
C THR A 247 9.65 -9.91 7.16
N LEU A 248 10.82 -10.55 7.29
CA LEU A 248 11.41 -10.87 8.59
C LEU A 248 11.79 -9.61 9.37
N ASN A 249 12.27 -8.57 8.70
CA ASN A 249 12.56 -7.29 9.34
C ASN A 249 11.27 -6.63 9.88
N ALA A 250 10.18 -6.69 9.11
CA ALA A 250 8.87 -6.19 9.55
C ALA A 250 8.37 -6.96 10.77
N ILE A 251 8.48 -8.28 10.76
CA ILE A 251 8.09 -9.14 11.89
C ILE A 251 8.92 -8.80 13.14
N ALA A 252 10.21 -8.58 12.99
CA ALA A 252 11.06 -8.16 14.11
C ALA A 252 10.61 -6.82 14.70
N CYS A 253 10.13 -5.89 13.87
CA CYS A 253 9.56 -4.62 14.33
C CYS A 253 8.23 -4.79 15.07
N LEU A 254 7.43 -5.80 14.71
CA LEU A 254 6.14 -6.11 15.37
C LEU A 254 6.31 -6.69 16.78
N ASN A 255 7.41 -7.34 17.02
CA ASN A 255 7.74 -7.93 18.34
C ASN A 255 8.38 -6.84 19.28
#